data_4333f857d744990f3d60b4509a50f4fe
#
_entry.id   4333f857d744990f3d60b4509a50f4fe
#
_cell.length_a   1.000
_cell.length_b   1.000
_cell.length_c   1.000
_cell.angle_alpha   90.00
_cell.angle_beta   90.00
_cell.angle_gamma   90.00
#
_symmetry.space_group_name_H-M   'P 1'
#
loop_
_entity.id
_entity.type
_entity.pdbx_description
1 polymer ?
#
loop_
_entity_poly.entity_id
_entity_poly.type
_entity_poly.pdbx_seq_one_letter_code
_entity_poly.pdbx_strand_id
1 'polypeptide(L)'
;MNDSVYKLRRQVIDLINEAKRGGVNLPWIAVRVGEQTAKHKNVLGCAKIKGNQMWITKNAIDLGSDILRNIVFHEIAHAVYGTQHDESCPLMCSALNEDAVLNKEDCLKHLLKYQR
;
A
#
# COMPACT_ATOMS: atom_id res chain seq x y z
N MET A 1 14.10 2.13 18.80
CA MET A 1 13.22 2.19 17.62
C MET A 1 12.70 3.61 17.45
N ASN A 2 12.67 4.11 16.24
CA ASN A 2 12.17 5.46 15.97
C ASN A 2 10.64 5.48 16.12
N ASP A 3 10.11 6.40 16.93
CA ASP A 3 8.67 6.52 17.18
C ASP A 3 7.88 6.78 15.89
N SER A 4 8.45 7.52 14.95
CA SER A 4 7.78 7.79 13.65
C SER A 4 7.63 6.51 12.83
N VAL A 5 8.62 5.63 12.85
CA VAL A 5 8.56 4.33 12.17
C VAL A 5 7.53 3.42 12.83
N TYR A 6 7.49 3.42 14.16
CA TYR A 6 6.50 2.63 14.90
C TYR A 6 5.08 3.09 14.59
N LYS A 7 4.86 4.39 14.56
CA LYS A 7 3.56 4.99 14.20
C LYS A 7 3.17 4.62 12.78
N LEU A 8 4.11 4.70 11.83
CA LEU A 8 3.88 4.32 10.45
C LEU A 8 3.48 2.85 10.34
N ARG A 9 4.17 1.96 11.06
CA ARG A 9 3.85 0.54 11.08
C ARG A 9 2.41 0.30 11.53
N ARG A 10 1.99 0.97 12.60
CA ARG A 10 0.61 0.85 13.09
C ARG A 10 -0.39 1.33 12.08
N GLN A 11 -0.10 2.45 11.41
CA GLN A 11 -0.97 2.99 10.37
C GLN A 11 -1.12 2.00 9.19
N VAL A 12 -0.01 1.38 8.78
CA VAL A 12 -0.04 0.38 7.70
C VAL A 12 -0.88 -0.83 8.09
N ILE A 13 -0.69 -1.36 9.30
CA ILE A 13 -1.46 -2.49 9.80
C ILE A 13 -2.95 -2.13 9.89
N ASP A 14 -3.27 -0.95 10.37
CA ASP A 14 -4.66 -0.49 10.46
C ASP A 14 -5.31 -0.40 9.08
N LEU A 15 -4.57 0.03 8.07
CA LEU A 15 -5.08 0.11 6.69
C LEU A 15 -5.29 -1.28 6.07
N ILE A 16 -4.42 -2.24 6.37
CA ILE A 16 -4.62 -3.63 5.94
C ILE A 16 -5.90 -4.19 6.56
N ASN A 17 -6.10 -3.94 7.86
CA ASN A 17 -7.31 -4.37 8.56
C ASN A 17 -8.55 -3.66 8.02
N GLU A 18 -8.44 -2.40 7.64
CA GLU A 18 -9.52 -1.66 6.98
C GLU A 18 -9.94 -2.34 5.68
N ALA A 19 -8.98 -2.77 4.86
CA ALA A 19 -9.26 -3.51 3.64
C ALA A 19 -10.03 -4.81 3.93
N LYS A 20 -9.60 -5.55 4.95
CA LYS A 20 -10.28 -6.78 5.37
C LYS A 20 -11.72 -6.50 5.78
N ARG A 21 -11.95 -5.46 6.59
CA ARG A 21 -13.30 -5.09 7.02
C ARG A 21 -14.18 -4.65 5.86
N GLY A 22 -13.56 -4.12 4.81
CA GLY A 22 -14.25 -3.70 3.60
C GLY A 22 -14.56 -4.83 2.62
N GLY A 23 -14.24 -6.07 2.97
CA GLY A 23 -14.54 -7.23 2.15
C GLY A 23 -13.39 -7.76 1.32
N VAL A 24 -12.19 -7.20 1.46
CA VAL A 24 -11.01 -7.72 0.76
C VAL A 24 -10.53 -8.97 1.48
N ASN A 25 -10.50 -10.07 0.75
CA ASN A 25 -10.04 -11.34 1.28
C ASN A 25 -8.50 -11.42 1.17
N LEU A 26 -7.82 -11.32 2.30
CA LEU A 26 -6.36 -11.26 2.34
C LEU A 26 -5.77 -12.45 3.08
N PRO A 27 -4.73 -13.09 2.51
CA PRO A 27 -3.92 -14.05 3.26
C PRO A 27 -3.02 -13.28 4.23
N TRP A 28 -2.21 -14.02 4.98
CA TRP A 28 -1.16 -13.40 5.77
C TRP A 28 -0.16 -12.69 4.83
N ILE A 29 0.17 -11.46 5.15
CA ILE A 29 1.11 -10.65 4.37
C ILE A 29 2.28 -10.29 5.26
N ALA A 30 3.51 -10.54 4.79
CA ALA A 30 4.71 -10.07 5.46
C ALA A 30 4.88 -8.59 5.19
N VAL A 31 4.84 -7.77 6.24
CA VAL A 31 4.93 -6.31 6.14
C VAL A 31 6.21 -5.84 6.80
N ARG A 32 7.04 -5.12 6.05
CA ARG A 32 8.24 -4.46 6.57
C ARG A 32 8.05 -2.96 6.43
N VAL A 33 8.31 -2.23 7.51
CA VAL A 33 8.05 -0.80 7.57
C VAL A 33 9.30 -0.07 8.04
N GLY A 34 9.63 1.01 7.34
CA GLY A 34 10.75 1.87 7.70
C GLY A 34 12.10 1.37 7.23
N GLU A 35 12.17 0.18 6.67
CA GLU A 35 13.41 -0.34 6.12
C GLU A 35 13.66 0.29 4.74
N GLN A 36 14.89 0.71 4.50
CA GLN A 36 15.30 1.29 3.25
C GLN A 36 16.61 0.68 2.81
N THR A 37 16.61 0.05 1.65
CA THR A 37 17.83 -0.42 1.01
C THR A 37 18.20 0.56 -0.10
N ALA A 38 19.41 0.47 -0.60
CA ALA A 38 19.84 1.28 -1.75
C ALA A 38 18.89 1.13 -2.94
N LYS A 39 18.28 -0.05 -3.06
CA LYS A 39 17.33 -0.41 -4.11
C LYS A 39 15.99 0.36 -4.01
N HIS A 40 15.62 0.81 -2.81
CA HIS A 40 14.33 1.43 -2.53
C HIS A 40 14.45 2.89 -2.08
N LYS A 41 15.55 3.55 -2.41
CA LYS A 41 15.94 4.85 -1.85
C LYS A 41 14.91 5.96 -2.05
N ASN A 42 14.23 6.00 -3.19
CA ASN A 42 13.28 7.06 -3.53
C ASN A 42 11.85 6.53 -3.69
N VAL A 43 11.57 5.36 -3.14
CA VAL A 43 10.29 4.69 -3.30
C VAL A 43 9.47 4.81 -2.02
N LEU A 44 8.17 5.04 -2.11
CA LEU A 44 7.27 5.11 -0.96
C LEU A 44 6.92 3.71 -0.45
N GLY A 45 6.76 2.76 -1.36
CA GLY A 45 6.49 1.37 -1.03
C GLY A 45 6.82 0.47 -2.20
N CYS A 46 6.91 -0.82 -1.93
CA CYS A 46 7.07 -1.83 -2.96
C CYS A 46 6.55 -3.17 -2.46
N ALA A 47 6.37 -4.11 -3.37
CA ALA A 47 5.86 -5.43 -3.04
C ALA A 47 6.49 -6.48 -3.96
N LYS A 48 6.54 -7.71 -3.45
CA LYS A 48 6.88 -8.87 -4.28
C LYS A 48 5.61 -9.37 -4.95
N ILE A 49 5.55 -9.33 -6.28
CA ILE A 49 4.37 -9.73 -7.05
C ILE A 49 3.95 -11.16 -6.68
N LYS A 50 2.72 -11.32 -6.21
CA LYS A 50 2.17 -12.60 -5.70
C LYS A 50 3.01 -13.24 -4.60
N GLY A 51 3.88 -12.49 -3.94
CA GLY A 51 4.75 -13.01 -2.89
C GLY A 51 4.20 -12.82 -1.49
N ASN A 52 3.04 -12.21 -1.34
CA ASN A 52 2.42 -11.85 -0.05
C ASN A 52 3.39 -11.09 0.85
N GLN A 53 4.17 -10.19 0.26
CA GLN A 53 5.21 -9.46 0.95
C GLN A 53 5.25 -8.02 0.46
N MET A 54 5.30 -7.06 1.39
CA MET A 54 5.36 -5.64 1.04
C MET A 54 6.28 -4.87 1.96
N TRP A 55 6.78 -3.76 1.45
CA TRP A 55 7.62 -2.81 2.19
C TRP A 55 7.00 -1.43 2.08
N ILE A 56 6.93 -0.72 3.19
CA ILE A 56 6.59 0.71 3.22
C ILE A 56 7.80 1.44 3.79
N THR A 57 8.36 2.33 3.02
CA THR A 57 9.63 2.98 3.37
C THR A 57 9.43 4.18 4.30
N LYS A 58 10.54 4.68 4.86
CA LYS A 58 10.54 5.90 5.67
C LYS A 58 10.02 7.13 4.91
N ASN A 59 10.09 7.09 3.58
CA ASN A 59 9.59 8.20 2.75
C ASN A 59 8.08 8.41 2.90
N ALA A 60 7.36 7.41 3.42
CA ALA A 60 5.91 7.50 3.64
C ALA A 60 5.54 8.09 5.01
N ILE A 61 6.52 8.45 5.85
CA ILE A 61 6.25 9.06 7.15
C ILE A 61 5.57 10.42 6.93
N ASP A 62 4.50 10.66 7.69
CA ASP A 62 3.75 11.94 7.72
C ASP A 62 3.02 12.33 6.44
N LEU A 63 2.70 11.36 5.57
CA LEU A 63 1.96 11.63 4.34
C LEU A 63 0.45 11.81 4.52
N GLY A 64 -0.07 11.46 5.69
CA GLY A 64 -1.51 11.49 5.91
C GLY A 64 -2.19 10.17 5.53
N SER A 65 -3.40 9.97 6.07
CA SER A 65 -4.06 8.67 5.98
C SER A 65 -4.55 8.32 4.56
N ASP A 66 -5.02 9.31 3.80
CA ASP A 66 -5.53 9.01 2.45
C ASP A 66 -4.41 8.65 1.48
N ILE A 67 -3.30 9.39 1.51
CA ILE A 67 -2.14 9.09 0.67
C ILE A 67 -1.56 7.73 1.05
N LEU A 68 -1.40 7.48 2.35
CA LEU A 68 -0.86 6.21 2.84
C LEU A 68 -1.77 5.03 2.45
N ARG A 69 -3.09 5.22 2.51
CA ARG A 69 -4.05 4.19 2.08
C ARG A 69 -3.85 3.83 0.62
N ASN A 70 -3.69 4.83 -0.25
CA ASN A 70 -3.45 4.59 -1.67
C ASN A 70 -2.17 3.77 -1.87
N ILE A 71 -1.11 4.09 -1.14
CA ILE A 71 0.15 3.36 -1.21
C ILE A 71 -0.03 1.91 -0.75
N VAL A 72 -0.63 1.71 0.42
CA VAL A 72 -0.81 0.38 1.01
C VAL A 72 -1.70 -0.49 0.12
N PHE A 73 -2.82 0.03 -0.36
CA PHE A 73 -3.74 -0.73 -1.22
C PHE A 73 -3.10 -1.05 -2.57
N HIS A 74 -2.29 -0.14 -3.12
CA HIS A 74 -1.50 -0.39 -4.33
C HIS A 74 -0.57 -1.58 -4.13
N GLU A 75 0.16 -1.61 -3.00
CA GLU A 75 1.07 -2.72 -2.71
C GLU A 75 0.34 -4.03 -2.41
N ILE A 76 -0.84 -3.97 -1.79
CA ILE A 76 -1.67 -5.16 -1.60
C ILE A 76 -2.03 -5.79 -2.96
N ALA A 77 -2.42 -4.98 -3.94
CA ALA A 77 -2.76 -5.48 -5.27
C ALA A 77 -1.59 -6.22 -5.93
N HIS A 78 -0.38 -5.68 -5.80
CA HIS A 78 0.83 -6.36 -6.28
C HIS A 78 1.11 -7.66 -5.50
N ALA A 79 1.11 -7.56 -4.17
CA ALA A 79 1.57 -8.65 -3.30
C ALA A 79 0.62 -9.85 -3.31
N VAL A 80 -0.68 -9.60 -3.36
CA VAL A 80 -1.70 -10.64 -3.19
C VAL A 80 -2.27 -11.09 -4.53
N TYR A 81 -2.66 -10.13 -5.37
CA TYR A 81 -3.36 -10.46 -6.63
C TYR A 81 -2.43 -10.48 -7.84
N GLY A 82 -1.19 -10.07 -7.67
CA GLY A 82 -0.22 -10.05 -8.76
C GLY A 82 -0.51 -8.99 -9.82
N THR A 83 -1.32 -7.98 -9.47
CA THR A 83 -1.70 -6.91 -10.38
C THR A 83 -0.47 -6.11 -10.78
N GLN A 84 -0.33 -5.85 -12.08
CA GLN A 84 0.74 -5.01 -12.61
C GLN A 84 0.32 -3.54 -12.60
N HIS A 85 1.28 -2.64 -12.84
CA HIS A 85 0.96 -1.23 -13.02
C HIS A 85 0.00 -1.05 -14.21
N ASP A 86 -0.98 -0.18 -14.02
CA ASP A 86 -2.00 0.12 -15.03
C ASP A 86 -2.26 1.63 -14.98
N GLU A 87 -1.77 2.35 -15.97
CA GLU A 87 -1.87 3.81 -16.00
C GLU A 87 -3.31 4.30 -16.21
N SER A 88 -4.23 3.40 -16.60
CA SER A 88 -5.65 3.73 -16.69
C SER A 88 -6.37 3.59 -15.35
N CYS A 89 -5.75 3.01 -14.34
CA CYS A 89 -6.33 2.81 -13.02
C CYS A 89 -5.67 3.76 -12.00
N PRO A 90 -6.43 4.66 -11.35
CA PRO A 90 -5.85 5.60 -10.40
C PRO A 90 -5.09 4.92 -9.25
N LEU A 91 -5.53 3.73 -8.82
CA LEU A 91 -4.85 3.01 -7.75
C LEU A 91 -3.54 2.37 -8.23
N MET A 92 -3.50 1.87 -9.45
CA MET A 92 -2.38 1.07 -9.95
C MET A 92 -1.42 1.80 -10.89
N CYS A 93 -1.53 3.13 -10.98
CA CYS A 93 -0.55 3.94 -11.71
C CYS A 93 0.86 3.71 -11.14
N SER A 94 1.87 3.76 -12.01
CA SER A 94 3.26 3.54 -11.62
C SER A 94 3.81 4.63 -10.71
N ALA A 95 3.24 5.83 -10.73
CA ALA A 95 3.64 6.95 -9.89
C ALA A 95 2.45 7.49 -9.11
N LEU A 96 2.66 7.77 -7.83
CA LEU A 96 1.62 8.41 -7.01
C LEU A 96 1.41 9.84 -7.48
N ASN A 97 0.17 10.18 -7.77
CA ASN A 97 -0.23 11.55 -8.06
C ASN A 97 -1.04 12.09 -6.88
N GLU A 98 -0.44 12.99 -6.11
CA GLU A 98 -1.07 13.54 -4.90
C GLU A 98 -2.36 14.30 -5.21
N ASP A 99 -2.49 14.86 -6.42
CA ASP A 99 -3.70 15.56 -6.85
C ASP A 99 -4.84 14.60 -7.24
N ALA A 100 -4.54 13.33 -7.42
CA ALA A 100 -5.49 12.30 -7.83
C ALA A 100 -5.62 11.18 -6.79
N VAL A 101 -5.33 11.48 -5.53
CA VAL A 101 -5.45 10.50 -4.43
C VAL A 101 -6.91 10.09 -4.26
N LEU A 102 -7.14 8.77 -4.23
CA LEU A 102 -8.47 8.24 -4.04
C LEU A 102 -8.89 8.36 -2.56
N ASN A 103 -10.17 8.66 -2.33
CA ASN A 103 -10.73 8.62 -0.99
C ASN A 103 -10.89 7.15 -0.54
N LYS A 104 -11.28 6.96 0.73
CA LYS A 104 -11.40 5.63 1.33
C LYS A 104 -12.32 4.70 0.53
N GLU A 105 -13.48 5.19 0.13
CA GLU A 105 -14.48 4.37 -0.58
C GLU A 105 -13.99 3.99 -1.97
N ASP A 106 -13.45 4.94 -2.72
CA ASP A 106 -12.95 4.69 -4.07
C ASP A 106 -11.72 3.80 -4.07
N CYS A 107 -10.83 3.99 -3.11
CA CYS A 107 -9.64 3.17 -2.95
C CYS A 107 -10.02 1.70 -2.72
N LEU A 108 -10.96 1.46 -1.83
CA LEU A 108 -11.48 0.11 -1.54
C LEU A 108 -12.16 -0.48 -2.78
N LYS A 109 -12.97 0.31 -3.47
CA LYS A 109 -13.67 -0.12 -4.68
C LYS A 109 -12.70 -0.58 -5.77
N HIS A 110 -11.62 0.18 -5.98
CA HIS A 110 -10.60 -0.21 -6.95
C HIS A 110 -9.86 -1.48 -6.54
N LEU A 111 -9.52 -1.61 -5.27
CA LEU A 111 -8.85 -2.82 -4.78
C LEU A 111 -9.73 -4.06 -4.95
N LEU A 112 -11.03 -3.95 -4.65
CA LEU A 112 -11.98 -5.04 -4.80
C LEU A 112 -12.11 -5.54 -6.24
N LYS A 113 -11.88 -4.69 -7.23
CA LYS A 113 -11.90 -5.10 -8.64
C LYS A 113 -10.85 -6.15 -8.97
N TYR A 114 -9.72 -6.13 -8.27
CA TYR A 114 -8.62 -7.06 -8.53
C TYR A 114 -8.78 -8.37 -7.76
N GLN A 115 -9.69 -8.41 -6.81
CA GLN A 115 -9.97 -9.61 -6.03
C GLN A 115 -10.63 -10.68 -6.90
N ARG A 116 -10.15 -11.89 -6.80
CA ARG A 116 -10.65 -13.04 -7.57
C ARG A 116 -11.18 -14.12 -6.66
#